data_5016f27ccae84dcd2280efd7a6ddf38a
#
_entry.id   5016f27ccae84dcd2280efd7a6ddf38a
#
_cell.length_a   1.000
_cell.length_b   1.000
_cell.length_c   1.000
_cell.angle_alpha   90.00
_cell.angle_beta   90.00
_cell.angle_gamma   90.00
#
_symmetry.space_group_name_H-M   'P 1'
#
loop_
_entity.id
_entity.type
_entity.pdbx_description
1 polymer ?
#
loop_
_entity_poly.entity_id
_entity_poly.type
_entity_poly.pdbx_seq_one_letter_code
_entity_poly.pdbx_strand_id
1 'polypeptide(L)'
;MKQAVTPLRLGSDRISSLLVRYAIPSIIAMTSSSLYNIVDSIFIGHGVGPIAISGVALSMPLMNIASAFGSLIGIGAAALTSIRLGQGRREAAEGVLGNVVLLNFLVAALFTAVGLLLLDPILCFFGASDATIGYARDFMQIILGGTIVTHMYLSLNEVIRASGYPRRAMAIMLTAVVLNCLLNPLFIFGFGWGIRGSAAATVLAQAAALSVSLVHFSSSGSFIRFKRGIFRLQASVVGKIFSIGMASFLLHLCASAVVIVVNKSLREYGGDVAIGAYGIIYRVAMLFLMIVSGLNQGMQPIVGYNYGARRYDRVLKVLRQTVVCAVCVTTTGFLLGQLFPRQVAMLFVDAADGAAAERMISTAAEGLRIVLCVFPIVGFQIVTSNFFQYIGKPHKAIFLSLTRQMLFLIPLLLVLPPHLGTLGVWMSMPIADGTASLLAAVLLFYQVRKFRHRPHAERSI
;
A
#
# COMPACT_ATOMS: atom_id res chain seq x y z
N MET A 1 -10.04 -9.91 -33.98
CA MET A 1 -8.73 -9.97 -33.30
C MET A 1 -8.57 -8.72 -32.43
N LYS A 2 -8.78 -8.82 -31.11
CA LYS A 2 -8.51 -7.69 -30.19
C LYS A 2 -7.01 -7.52 -30.13
N GLN A 3 -6.51 -6.36 -30.62
CA GLN A 3 -5.08 -6.01 -30.60
C GLN A 3 -4.50 -6.24 -29.21
N ALA A 4 -3.54 -7.15 -29.11
CA ALA A 4 -2.73 -7.33 -27.92
C ALA A 4 -2.16 -5.97 -27.54
N VAL A 5 -2.46 -5.49 -26.32
CA VAL A 5 -1.90 -4.24 -25.80
C VAL A 5 -0.44 -4.52 -25.53
N THR A 6 0.40 -4.24 -26.49
CA THR A 6 1.85 -4.38 -26.35
C THR A 6 2.37 -3.33 -25.40
N PRO A 7 3.32 -3.63 -24.49
CA PRO A 7 4.02 -2.65 -23.67
C PRO A 7 4.64 -1.49 -24.46
N LEU A 8 4.82 -1.66 -25.77
CA LEU A 8 5.28 -0.62 -26.71
C LEU A 8 4.44 0.66 -26.67
N ARG A 9 3.14 0.56 -26.34
CA ARG A 9 2.27 1.72 -26.15
C ARG A 9 2.66 2.61 -24.98
N LEU A 10 3.35 2.07 -23.94
CA LEU A 10 3.89 2.86 -22.83
C LEU A 10 4.91 3.90 -23.29
N GLY A 11 5.61 3.61 -24.39
CA GLY A 11 6.57 4.54 -25.00
C GLY A 11 5.96 5.52 -26.01
N SER A 12 4.82 5.21 -26.63
CA SER A 12 4.28 5.97 -27.79
C SER A 12 3.05 6.81 -27.46
N ASP A 13 2.09 6.28 -26.67
CA ASP A 13 0.82 6.94 -26.41
C ASP A 13 0.99 8.26 -25.62
N ARG A 14 -0.02 9.14 -25.69
CA ARG A 14 -0.04 10.40 -24.92
C ARG A 14 -0.02 10.10 -23.43
N ILE A 15 0.85 10.78 -22.67
CA ILE A 15 1.08 10.54 -21.25
C ILE A 15 -0.20 10.68 -20.43
N SER A 16 -1.01 11.70 -20.68
CA SER A 16 -2.28 11.90 -19.96
C SER A 16 -3.25 10.73 -20.14
N SER A 17 -3.38 10.23 -21.37
CA SER A 17 -4.21 9.06 -21.67
C SER A 17 -3.68 7.79 -20.99
N LEU A 18 -2.36 7.59 -20.99
CA LEU A 18 -1.74 6.48 -20.29
C LEU A 18 -1.98 6.57 -18.78
N LEU A 19 -1.75 7.75 -18.18
CA LEU A 19 -1.94 7.94 -16.75
C LEU A 19 -3.39 7.62 -16.34
N VAL A 20 -4.39 8.14 -17.04
CA VAL A 20 -5.80 7.85 -16.80
C VAL A 20 -6.09 6.34 -16.93
N ARG A 21 -5.56 5.71 -17.99
CA ARG A 21 -5.75 4.29 -18.28
C ARG A 21 -5.16 3.36 -17.21
N TYR A 22 -4.11 3.78 -16.53
CA TYR A 22 -3.44 3.00 -15.48
C TYR A 22 -3.89 3.41 -14.07
N ALA A 23 -4.08 4.71 -13.83
CA ALA A 23 -4.44 5.22 -12.51
C ALA A 23 -5.88 4.88 -12.13
N ILE A 24 -6.87 5.05 -13.03
CA ILE A 24 -8.27 4.77 -12.69
C ILE A 24 -8.47 3.30 -12.25
N PRO A 25 -8.00 2.29 -13.00
CA PRO A 25 -8.10 0.91 -12.54
C PRO A 25 -7.39 0.67 -11.19
N SER A 26 -6.23 1.30 -10.97
CA SER A 26 -5.50 1.14 -9.72
C SER A 26 -6.20 1.81 -8.53
N ILE A 27 -6.80 3.00 -8.73
CA ILE A 27 -7.59 3.68 -7.70
C ILE A 27 -8.82 2.84 -7.33
N ILE A 28 -9.56 2.34 -8.33
CA ILE A 28 -10.73 1.47 -8.07
C ILE A 28 -10.31 0.24 -7.28
N ALA A 29 -9.22 -0.43 -7.68
CA ALA A 29 -8.72 -1.60 -6.99
C ALA A 29 -8.33 -1.30 -5.52
N MET A 30 -7.58 -0.22 -5.28
CA MET A 30 -7.16 0.18 -3.94
C MET A 30 -8.33 0.57 -3.04
N THR A 31 -9.28 1.33 -3.56
CA THR A 31 -10.49 1.74 -2.81
C THR A 31 -11.36 0.52 -2.48
N SER A 32 -11.56 -0.38 -3.45
CA SER A 32 -12.33 -1.61 -3.23
C SER A 32 -11.67 -2.53 -2.17
N SER A 33 -10.35 -2.61 -2.16
CA SER A 33 -9.62 -3.37 -1.14
C SER A 33 -9.77 -2.79 0.27
N SER A 34 -9.88 -1.46 0.39
CA SER A 34 -10.14 -0.82 1.68
C SER A 34 -11.57 -1.06 2.17
N LEU A 35 -12.55 -0.99 1.26
CA LEU A 35 -13.96 -1.25 1.59
C LEU A 35 -14.17 -2.70 2.03
N TYR A 36 -13.49 -3.65 1.39
CA TYR A 36 -13.56 -5.05 1.76
C TYR A 36 -13.14 -5.30 3.22
N ASN A 37 -12.08 -4.66 3.71
CA ASN A 37 -11.66 -4.81 5.11
C ASN A 37 -12.75 -4.34 6.11
N ILE A 38 -13.51 -3.32 5.74
CA ILE A 38 -14.63 -2.83 6.54
C ILE A 38 -15.76 -3.85 6.55
N VAL A 39 -16.12 -4.38 5.38
CA VAL A 39 -17.17 -5.40 5.22
C VAL A 39 -16.82 -6.68 5.97
N ASP A 40 -15.57 -7.14 5.89
CA ASP A 40 -15.08 -8.29 6.63
C ASP A 40 -15.24 -8.11 8.15
N SER A 41 -14.85 -6.95 8.67
CA SER A 41 -15.02 -6.62 10.09
C SER A 41 -16.49 -6.60 10.53
N ILE A 42 -17.41 -6.15 9.66
CA ILE A 42 -18.86 -6.16 9.92
C ILE A 42 -19.37 -7.61 10.03
N PHE A 43 -18.98 -8.48 9.10
CA PHE A 43 -19.41 -9.89 9.14
C PHE A 43 -18.87 -10.62 10.37
N ILE A 44 -17.60 -10.39 10.75
CA ILE A 44 -17.04 -10.97 11.97
C ILE A 44 -17.77 -10.47 13.21
N GLY A 45 -18.06 -9.16 13.28
CA GLY A 45 -18.76 -8.57 14.41
C GLY A 45 -20.16 -9.13 14.65
N HIS A 46 -20.96 -9.26 13.58
CA HIS A 46 -22.31 -9.78 13.66
C HIS A 46 -22.37 -11.31 13.76
N GLY A 47 -21.43 -12.02 13.15
CA GLY A 47 -21.47 -13.49 13.08
C GLY A 47 -20.72 -14.21 14.17
N VAL A 48 -19.70 -13.59 14.78
CA VAL A 48 -18.86 -14.22 15.80
C VAL A 48 -18.90 -13.45 17.12
N GLY A 49 -18.97 -12.14 17.05
CA GLY A 49 -19.11 -11.25 18.21
C GLY A 49 -17.93 -10.29 18.42
N PRO A 50 -18.04 -9.37 19.40
CA PRO A 50 -17.08 -8.28 19.60
C PRO A 50 -15.71 -8.77 20.07
N ILE A 51 -15.63 -9.87 20.81
CA ILE A 51 -14.35 -10.45 21.27
C ILE A 51 -13.53 -10.97 20.07
N ALA A 52 -14.21 -11.51 19.06
CA ALA A 52 -13.55 -11.97 17.83
C ALA A 52 -12.95 -10.81 17.02
N ILE A 53 -13.65 -9.66 16.96
CA ILE A 53 -13.08 -8.44 16.34
C ILE A 53 -11.79 -8.03 17.05
N SER A 54 -11.76 -8.08 18.39
CA SER A 54 -10.57 -7.80 19.18
C SER A 54 -9.44 -8.78 18.88
N GLY A 55 -9.74 -10.07 18.71
CA GLY A 55 -8.78 -11.10 18.28
C GLY A 55 -8.18 -10.81 16.89
N VAL A 56 -9.00 -10.42 15.91
CA VAL A 56 -8.52 -10.01 14.59
C VAL A 56 -7.67 -8.74 14.68
N ALA A 57 -8.08 -7.75 15.47
CA ALA A 57 -7.33 -6.51 15.65
C ALA A 57 -5.92 -6.75 16.22
N LEU A 58 -5.79 -7.69 17.16
CA LEU A 58 -4.49 -8.13 17.71
C LEU A 58 -3.61 -8.84 16.66
N SER A 59 -4.22 -9.42 15.63
CA SER A 59 -3.51 -10.08 14.53
C SER A 59 -3.00 -9.09 13.45
N MET A 60 -3.53 -7.85 13.41
CA MET A 60 -3.20 -6.83 12.39
C MET A 60 -1.69 -6.53 12.26
N PRO A 61 -0.88 -6.42 13.34
CA PRO A 61 0.55 -6.18 13.17
C PRO A 61 1.24 -7.31 12.41
N LEU A 62 0.88 -8.57 12.68
CA LEU A 62 1.45 -9.72 11.98
C LEU A 62 1.03 -9.76 10.51
N MET A 63 -0.23 -9.42 10.21
CA MET A 63 -0.72 -9.27 8.84
C MET A 63 -0.01 -8.15 8.09
N ASN A 64 0.29 -7.03 8.75
CA ASN A 64 1.05 -5.91 8.16
C ASN A 64 2.48 -6.32 7.83
N ILE A 65 3.13 -7.09 8.70
CA ILE A 65 4.47 -7.64 8.44
C ILE A 65 4.43 -8.61 7.25
N ALA A 66 3.43 -9.50 7.18
CA ALA A 66 3.23 -10.38 6.03
C ALA A 66 3.06 -9.56 4.73
N SER A 67 2.21 -8.53 4.76
CA SER A 67 2.00 -7.62 3.63
C SER A 67 3.27 -6.86 3.23
N ALA A 68 4.12 -6.51 4.19
CA ALA A 68 5.41 -5.87 3.92
C ALA A 68 6.33 -6.77 3.08
N PHE A 69 6.41 -8.08 3.37
CA PHE A 69 7.17 -9.03 2.56
C PHE A 69 6.59 -9.22 1.15
N GLY A 70 5.26 -9.31 1.03
CA GLY A 70 4.60 -9.34 -0.27
C GLY A 70 4.88 -8.09 -1.12
N SER A 71 4.84 -6.91 -0.50
CA SER A 71 5.17 -5.62 -1.13
C SER A 71 6.64 -5.52 -1.52
N LEU A 72 7.55 -6.04 -0.69
CA LEU A 72 8.99 -6.10 -0.98
C LEU A 72 9.23 -6.77 -2.34
N ILE A 73 8.67 -7.95 -2.52
CA ILE A 73 8.86 -8.74 -3.75
C ILE A 73 8.04 -8.15 -4.90
N GLY A 74 6.76 -7.86 -4.68
CA GLY A 74 5.82 -7.42 -5.71
C GLY A 74 6.21 -6.10 -6.36
N ILE A 75 6.41 -5.05 -5.55
CA ILE A 75 6.74 -3.70 -6.05
C ILE A 75 8.16 -3.67 -6.63
N GLY A 76 9.12 -4.36 -5.99
CA GLY A 76 10.47 -4.47 -6.49
C GLY A 76 10.52 -5.14 -7.87
N ALA A 77 9.81 -6.25 -8.02
CA ALA A 77 9.72 -6.98 -9.29
C ALA A 77 8.98 -6.19 -10.37
N ALA A 78 7.87 -5.53 -10.02
CA ALA A 78 7.10 -4.71 -10.97
C ALA A 78 7.93 -3.55 -11.54
N ALA A 79 8.70 -2.85 -10.69
CA ALA A 79 9.57 -1.79 -11.14
C ALA A 79 10.70 -2.33 -12.04
N LEU A 80 11.35 -3.43 -11.64
CA LEU A 80 12.41 -4.07 -12.45
C LEU A 80 11.87 -4.59 -13.79
N THR A 81 10.68 -5.20 -13.80
CA THR A 81 10.00 -5.66 -15.02
C THR A 81 9.75 -4.51 -15.97
N SER A 82 9.17 -3.41 -15.49
CA SER A 82 8.90 -2.22 -16.32
C SER A 82 10.17 -1.64 -16.93
N ILE A 83 11.25 -1.55 -16.16
CA ILE A 83 12.57 -1.06 -16.63
C ILE A 83 13.14 -2.00 -17.71
N ARG A 84 13.09 -3.32 -17.49
CA ARG A 84 13.58 -4.31 -18.47
C ARG A 84 12.80 -4.28 -19.78
N LEU A 85 11.48 -4.14 -19.69
CA LEU A 85 10.62 -3.99 -20.86
C LEU A 85 10.94 -2.70 -21.63
N GLY A 86 11.20 -1.59 -20.94
CA GLY A 86 11.64 -0.34 -21.54
C GLY A 86 13.01 -0.44 -22.24
N GLN A 87 13.90 -1.30 -21.73
CA GLN A 87 15.19 -1.62 -22.36
C GLN A 87 15.07 -2.55 -23.57
N GLY A 88 13.87 -3.00 -23.93
CA GLY A 88 13.64 -3.99 -24.98
C GLY A 88 14.04 -5.42 -24.59
N ARG A 89 14.41 -5.68 -23.32
CA ARG A 89 14.91 -6.96 -22.82
C ARG A 89 13.77 -7.84 -22.30
N ARG A 90 12.94 -8.36 -23.19
CA ARG A 90 11.78 -9.18 -22.83
C ARG A 90 12.16 -10.44 -22.04
N GLU A 91 13.20 -11.17 -22.46
CA GLU A 91 13.66 -12.38 -21.77
C GLU A 91 14.12 -12.08 -20.33
N ALA A 92 14.80 -10.95 -20.13
CA ALA A 92 15.16 -10.53 -18.80
C ALA A 92 13.95 -10.19 -17.92
N ALA A 93 12.86 -9.66 -18.49
CA ALA A 93 11.61 -9.43 -17.78
C ALA A 93 10.90 -10.76 -17.45
N GLU A 94 10.92 -11.74 -18.34
CA GLU A 94 10.44 -13.10 -18.06
C GLU A 94 11.29 -13.79 -16.97
N GLY A 95 12.60 -13.55 -16.93
CA GLY A 95 13.49 -14.00 -15.85
C GLY A 95 13.11 -13.38 -14.48
N VAL A 96 12.67 -12.10 -14.44
CA VAL A 96 12.14 -11.49 -13.21
C VAL A 96 10.88 -12.22 -12.76
N LEU A 97 9.95 -12.56 -13.67
CA LEU A 97 8.74 -13.29 -13.35
C LEU A 97 9.03 -14.65 -12.69
N GLY A 98 9.98 -15.43 -13.24
CA GLY A 98 10.41 -16.70 -12.65
C GLY A 98 11.00 -16.56 -11.26
N ASN A 99 11.85 -15.52 -11.04
CA ASN A 99 12.40 -15.22 -9.72
C ASN A 99 11.32 -14.80 -8.71
N VAL A 100 10.29 -14.06 -9.13
CA VAL A 100 9.15 -13.68 -8.28
C VAL A 100 8.44 -14.91 -7.73
N VAL A 101 8.15 -15.90 -8.58
CA VAL A 101 7.49 -17.14 -8.15
C VAL A 101 8.31 -17.87 -7.10
N LEU A 102 9.61 -18.08 -7.36
CA LEU A 102 10.48 -18.77 -6.43
C LEU A 102 10.69 -18.01 -5.12
N LEU A 103 10.89 -16.69 -5.20
CA LEU A 103 11.07 -15.84 -4.01
C LEU A 103 9.83 -15.82 -3.13
N ASN A 104 8.65 -15.65 -3.72
CA ASN A 104 7.41 -15.69 -2.94
C ASN A 104 7.21 -17.04 -2.28
N PHE A 105 7.51 -18.14 -2.97
CA PHE A 105 7.43 -19.47 -2.37
C PHE A 105 8.37 -19.60 -1.17
N LEU A 106 9.65 -19.25 -1.33
CA LEU A 106 10.65 -19.36 -0.27
C LEU A 106 10.36 -18.44 0.93
N VAL A 107 10.09 -17.16 0.66
CA VAL A 107 9.84 -16.16 1.70
C VAL A 107 8.53 -16.46 2.42
N ALA A 108 7.47 -16.82 1.70
CA ALA A 108 6.20 -17.16 2.31
C ALA A 108 6.27 -18.48 3.10
N ALA A 109 6.96 -19.51 2.60
CA ALA A 109 7.17 -20.75 3.33
C ALA A 109 7.93 -20.52 4.65
N LEU A 110 9.02 -19.74 4.59
CA LEU A 110 9.77 -19.35 5.79
C LEU A 110 8.92 -18.54 6.76
N PHE A 111 8.18 -17.54 6.27
CA PHE A 111 7.31 -16.70 7.08
C PHE A 111 6.19 -17.52 7.74
N THR A 112 5.57 -18.44 6.99
CA THR A 112 4.56 -19.37 7.51
C THR A 112 5.15 -20.28 8.58
N ALA A 113 6.30 -20.90 8.32
CA ALA A 113 6.94 -21.81 9.29
C ALA A 113 7.28 -21.08 10.59
N VAL A 114 7.97 -19.95 10.52
CA VAL A 114 8.32 -19.14 11.69
C VAL A 114 7.07 -18.60 12.39
N GLY A 115 6.11 -18.08 11.60
CA GLY A 115 4.86 -17.52 12.12
C GLY A 115 4.01 -18.54 12.86
N LEU A 116 3.90 -19.78 12.36
CA LEU A 116 3.14 -20.85 13.03
C LEU A 116 3.87 -21.36 14.27
N LEU A 117 5.20 -21.50 14.23
CA LEU A 117 6.00 -21.94 15.37
C LEU A 117 5.97 -20.96 16.55
N LEU A 118 5.95 -19.65 16.24
CA LEU A 118 5.99 -18.58 17.23
C LEU A 118 4.64 -17.87 17.40
N LEU A 119 3.53 -18.45 16.93
CA LEU A 119 2.24 -17.77 16.86
C LEU A 119 1.76 -17.30 18.23
N ASP A 120 1.72 -18.18 19.23
CA ASP A 120 1.25 -17.83 20.56
C ASP A 120 2.14 -16.79 21.26
N PRO A 121 3.48 -16.93 21.29
CA PRO A 121 4.36 -15.89 21.78
C PRO A 121 4.18 -14.53 21.10
N ILE A 122 3.98 -14.52 19.78
CA ILE A 122 3.75 -13.28 19.01
C ILE A 122 2.42 -12.65 19.39
N LEU A 123 1.34 -13.42 19.48
CA LEU A 123 0.02 -12.92 19.86
C LEU A 123 0.02 -12.39 21.30
N CYS A 124 0.67 -13.07 22.23
CA CYS A 124 0.85 -12.60 23.62
C CYS A 124 1.66 -11.30 23.66
N PHE A 125 2.72 -11.19 22.86
CA PHE A 125 3.51 -9.95 22.74
C PHE A 125 2.68 -8.78 22.22
N PHE A 126 1.71 -9.03 21.33
CA PHE A 126 0.77 -8.00 20.86
C PHE A 126 -0.39 -7.74 21.82
N GLY A 127 -0.43 -8.39 22.98
CA GLY A 127 -1.39 -8.11 24.04
C GLY A 127 -2.63 -9.01 24.02
N ALA A 128 -2.55 -10.21 23.44
CA ALA A 128 -3.63 -11.17 23.51
C ALA A 128 -3.88 -11.63 24.95
N SER A 129 -5.14 -11.58 25.37
CA SER A 129 -5.63 -12.12 26.64
C SER A 129 -6.16 -13.55 26.48
N ASP A 130 -6.41 -14.25 27.60
CA ASP A 130 -7.03 -15.57 27.57
C ASP A 130 -8.37 -15.60 26.82
N ALA A 131 -9.11 -14.49 26.83
CA ALA A 131 -10.37 -14.36 26.11
C ALA A 131 -10.23 -14.17 24.59
N THR A 132 -9.13 -13.55 24.13
CA THR A 132 -8.93 -13.18 22.71
C THR A 132 -7.98 -14.08 21.96
N ILE A 133 -7.05 -14.74 22.66
CA ILE A 133 -5.99 -15.54 22.03
C ILE A 133 -6.53 -16.69 21.19
N GLY A 134 -7.62 -17.34 21.61
CA GLY A 134 -8.26 -18.42 20.86
C GLY A 134 -8.74 -17.95 19.49
N TYR A 135 -9.43 -16.82 19.43
CA TYR A 135 -9.90 -16.23 18.17
C TYR A 135 -8.75 -15.76 17.27
N ALA A 136 -7.76 -15.10 17.85
CA ALA A 136 -6.58 -14.63 17.12
C ALA A 136 -5.78 -15.79 16.52
N ARG A 137 -5.59 -16.89 17.31
CA ARG A 137 -4.91 -18.11 16.86
C ARG A 137 -5.65 -18.79 15.71
N ASP A 138 -6.95 -19.03 15.88
CA ASP A 138 -7.79 -19.68 14.88
C ASP A 138 -7.80 -18.94 13.54
N PHE A 139 -7.86 -17.60 13.60
CA PHE A 139 -7.76 -16.75 12.43
C PHE A 139 -6.38 -16.81 11.79
N MET A 140 -5.32 -16.60 12.58
CA MET A 140 -3.97 -16.47 12.07
C MET A 140 -3.38 -17.78 11.56
N GLN A 141 -3.75 -18.92 12.11
CA GLN A 141 -3.30 -20.21 11.58
C GLN A 141 -3.70 -20.40 10.11
N ILE A 142 -4.92 -20.02 9.75
CA ILE A 142 -5.41 -20.13 8.37
C ILE A 142 -4.75 -19.08 7.49
N ILE A 143 -4.65 -17.84 7.96
CA ILE A 143 -4.00 -16.74 7.21
C ILE A 143 -2.52 -17.05 6.96
N LEU A 144 -1.78 -17.52 7.97
CA LEU A 144 -0.38 -17.93 7.83
C LEU A 144 -0.23 -19.12 6.89
N GLY A 145 -1.09 -20.12 6.97
CA GLY A 145 -1.13 -21.23 6.03
C GLY A 145 -1.40 -20.77 4.59
N GLY A 146 -2.18 -19.73 4.41
CA GLY A 146 -2.49 -19.09 3.12
C GLY A 146 -1.46 -18.06 2.63
N THR A 147 -0.41 -17.75 3.40
CA THR A 147 0.55 -16.68 3.07
C THR A 147 1.22 -16.86 1.71
N ILE A 148 1.51 -18.10 1.30
CA ILE A 148 2.07 -18.39 -0.04
C ILE A 148 1.11 -17.92 -1.12
N VAL A 149 -0.19 -18.18 -0.97
CA VAL A 149 -1.24 -17.74 -1.90
C VAL A 149 -1.30 -16.21 -1.94
N THR A 150 -1.33 -15.57 -0.78
CA THR A 150 -1.43 -14.11 -0.63
C THR A 150 -0.24 -13.41 -1.29
N HIS A 151 0.99 -13.81 -0.96
CA HIS A 151 2.20 -13.19 -1.50
C HIS A 151 2.29 -13.39 -3.02
N MET A 152 2.01 -14.61 -3.50
CA MET A 152 2.04 -14.93 -4.92
C MET A 152 1.00 -14.11 -5.69
N TYR A 153 -0.25 -14.06 -5.20
CA TYR A 153 -1.33 -13.28 -5.79
C TYR A 153 -0.97 -11.80 -5.90
N LEU A 154 -0.54 -11.18 -4.79
CA LEU A 154 -0.20 -9.75 -4.77
C LEU A 154 0.97 -9.45 -5.70
N SER A 155 2.04 -10.22 -5.63
CA SER A 155 3.23 -9.96 -6.44
C SER A 155 2.99 -10.19 -7.93
N LEU A 156 2.28 -11.24 -8.33
CA LEU A 156 1.94 -11.48 -9.74
C LEU A 156 0.99 -10.41 -10.28
N ASN A 157 0.05 -9.91 -9.48
CA ASN A 157 -0.84 -8.81 -9.85
C ASN A 157 -0.05 -7.52 -10.15
N GLU A 158 0.97 -7.19 -9.34
CA GLU A 158 1.89 -6.08 -9.59
C GLU A 158 2.64 -6.26 -10.93
N VAL A 159 3.13 -7.47 -11.22
CA VAL A 159 3.83 -7.77 -12.47
C VAL A 159 2.88 -7.73 -13.68
N ILE A 160 1.62 -8.17 -13.55
CA ILE A 160 0.59 -8.04 -14.62
C ILE A 160 0.40 -6.57 -14.97
N ARG A 161 0.25 -5.69 -13.99
CA ARG A 161 0.12 -4.24 -14.20
C ARG A 161 1.37 -3.65 -14.86
N ALA A 162 2.54 -4.01 -14.37
CA ALA A 162 3.83 -3.59 -14.91
C ALA A 162 4.06 -4.05 -16.36
N SER A 163 3.45 -5.17 -16.75
CA SER A 163 3.52 -5.75 -18.09
C SER A 163 2.55 -5.13 -19.11
N GLY A 164 1.77 -4.12 -18.71
CA GLY A 164 0.88 -3.43 -19.64
C GLY A 164 -0.60 -3.79 -19.54
N TYR A 165 -1.01 -4.52 -18.50
CA TYR A 165 -2.40 -5.00 -18.35
C TYR A 165 -3.11 -4.46 -17.10
N PRO A 166 -3.25 -3.11 -16.92
CA PRO A 166 -3.81 -2.53 -15.69
C PRO A 166 -5.28 -2.94 -15.44
N ARG A 167 -6.08 -3.05 -16.50
CA ARG A 167 -7.49 -3.49 -16.38
C ARG A 167 -7.61 -4.94 -15.93
N ARG A 168 -6.70 -5.83 -16.38
CA ARG A 168 -6.68 -7.23 -15.91
C ARG A 168 -6.25 -7.30 -14.46
N ALA A 169 -5.22 -6.55 -14.06
CA ALA A 169 -4.80 -6.46 -12.67
C ALA A 169 -5.93 -5.98 -11.75
N MET A 170 -6.68 -4.95 -12.16
CA MET A 170 -7.89 -4.50 -11.46
C MET A 170 -8.95 -5.60 -11.37
N ALA A 171 -9.26 -6.26 -12.49
CA ALA A 171 -10.29 -7.31 -12.52
C ALA A 171 -9.93 -8.48 -11.59
N ILE A 172 -8.66 -8.89 -11.56
CA ILE A 172 -8.17 -9.94 -10.65
C ILE A 172 -8.34 -9.51 -9.19
N MET A 173 -8.01 -8.26 -8.86
CA MET A 173 -8.18 -7.75 -7.50
C MET A 173 -9.65 -7.65 -7.11
N LEU A 174 -10.51 -7.17 -8.01
CA LEU A 174 -11.96 -7.14 -7.78
C LEU A 174 -12.56 -8.54 -7.63
N THR A 175 -12.05 -9.54 -8.37
CA THR A 175 -12.45 -10.94 -8.18
C THR A 175 -12.19 -11.41 -6.76
N ALA A 176 -11.01 -11.12 -6.20
CA ALA A 176 -10.71 -11.45 -4.80
C ALA A 176 -11.67 -10.76 -3.83
N VAL A 177 -11.93 -9.46 -4.03
CA VAL A 177 -12.83 -8.67 -3.18
C VAL A 177 -14.26 -9.22 -3.23
N VAL A 178 -14.80 -9.41 -4.43
CA VAL A 178 -16.20 -9.90 -4.62
C VAL A 178 -16.36 -11.31 -4.06
N LEU A 179 -15.44 -12.21 -4.37
CA LEU A 179 -15.50 -13.58 -3.84
C LEU A 179 -15.38 -13.60 -2.31
N ASN A 180 -14.53 -12.78 -1.73
CA ASN A 180 -14.43 -12.68 -0.28
C ASN A 180 -15.76 -12.20 0.34
N CYS A 181 -16.37 -11.14 -0.22
CA CYS A 181 -17.66 -10.63 0.24
C CYS A 181 -18.81 -11.68 0.14
N LEU A 182 -18.73 -12.61 -0.82
CA LEU A 182 -19.70 -13.69 -1.00
C LEU A 182 -19.40 -14.89 -0.09
N LEU A 183 -18.13 -15.29 0.01
CA LEU A 183 -17.72 -16.45 0.81
C LEU A 183 -17.76 -16.18 2.31
N ASN A 184 -17.51 -14.96 2.73
CA ASN A 184 -17.50 -14.57 4.14
C ASN A 184 -18.81 -14.89 4.85
N PRO A 185 -19.98 -14.35 4.42
CA PRO A 185 -21.27 -14.70 5.04
C PRO A 185 -21.60 -16.19 4.90
N LEU A 186 -21.25 -16.82 3.78
CA LEU A 186 -21.50 -18.25 3.58
C LEU A 186 -20.75 -19.09 4.62
N PHE A 187 -19.48 -18.79 4.89
CA PHE A 187 -18.67 -19.59 5.81
C PHE A 187 -18.95 -19.23 7.28
N ILE A 188 -19.21 -17.97 7.58
CA ILE A 188 -19.53 -17.53 8.95
C ILE A 188 -20.94 -17.98 9.36
N PHE A 189 -21.96 -17.68 8.56
CA PHE A 189 -23.35 -17.92 8.92
C PHE A 189 -23.88 -19.25 8.36
N GLY A 190 -23.56 -19.58 7.09
CA GLY A 190 -24.07 -20.78 6.44
C GLY A 190 -23.47 -22.06 6.99
N PHE A 191 -22.12 -22.11 7.13
CA PHE A 191 -21.43 -23.28 7.65
C PHE A 191 -21.12 -23.20 9.15
N GLY A 192 -21.33 -22.04 9.78
CA GLY A 192 -21.08 -21.85 11.21
C GLY A 192 -19.59 -21.93 11.63
N TRP A 193 -18.66 -21.68 10.69
CA TRP A 193 -17.23 -21.76 10.96
C TRP A 193 -16.67 -20.57 11.75
N GLY A 194 -17.50 -19.57 12.03
CA GLY A 194 -17.12 -18.40 12.80
C GLY A 194 -15.89 -17.68 12.22
N ILE A 195 -14.94 -17.36 13.07
CA ILE A 195 -13.74 -16.59 12.67
C ILE A 195 -12.82 -17.38 11.70
N ARG A 196 -12.78 -18.71 11.81
CA ARG A 196 -12.08 -19.57 10.85
C ARG A 196 -12.69 -19.46 9.45
N GLY A 197 -14.02 -19.26 9.38
CA GLY A 197 -14.73 -19.04 8.12
C GLY A 197 -14.29 -17.78 7.42
N SER A 198 -14.12 -16.66 8.13
CA SER A 198 -13.62 -15.41 7.57
C SER A 198 -12.18 -15.56 7.03
N ALA A 199 -11.29 -16.19 7.80
CA ALA A 199 -9.94 -16.44 7.34
C ALA A 199 -9.90 -17.35 6.10
N ALA A 200 -10.69 -18.41 6.07
CA ALA A 200 -10.80 -19.33 4.94
C ALA A 200 -11.39 -18.63 3.69
N ALA A 201 -12.41 -17.79 3.86
CA ALA A 201 -12.98 -17.00 2.77
C ALA A 201 -11.93 -16.08 2.13
N THR A 202 -11.10 -15.44 2.95
CA THR A 202 -10.00 -14.57 2.49
C THR A 202 -8.99 -15.36 1.67
N VAL A 203 -8.48 -16.47 2.18
CA VAL A 203 -7.48 -17.29 1.49
C VAL A 203 -8.04 -17.89 0.19
N LEU A 204 -9.27 -18.38 0.19
CA LEU A 204 -9.91 -18.95 -1.00
C LEU A 204 -10.19 -17.91 -2.08
N ALA A 205 -10.65 -16.72 -1.70
CA ALA A 205 -10.84 -15.61 -2.63
C ALA A 205 -9.52 -15.19 -3.30
N GLN A 206 -8.45 -15.13 -2.52
CA GLN A 206 -7.10 -14.86 -3.04
C GLN A 206 -6.56 -16.00 -3.89
N ALA A 207 -6.85 -17.27 -3.55
CA ALA A 207 -6.48 -18.42 -4.36
C ALA A 207 -7.16 -18.40 -5.73
N ALA A 208 -8.43 -18.01 -5.80
CA ALA A 208 -9.13 -17.82 -7.07
C ALA A 208 -8.49 -16.70 -7.90
N ALA A 209 -8.16 -15.57 -7.30
CA ALA A 209 -7.48 -14.46 -7.97
C ALA A 209 -6.06 -14.86 -8.43
N LEU A 210 -5.33 -15.65 -7.62
CA LEU A 210 -4.05 -16.23 -8.00
C LEU A 210 -4.19 -17.14 -9.21
N SER A 211 -5.20 -18.00 -9.25
CA SER A 211 -5.46 -18.90 -10.38
C SER A 211 -5.65 -18.12 -11.69
N VAL A 212 -6.40 -17.01 -11.65
CA VAL A 212 -6.55 -16.11 -12.81
C VAL A 212 -5.22 -15.50 -13.22
N SER A 213 -4.37 -15.11 -12.26
CA SER A 213 -3.03 -14.57 -12.51
C SER A 213 -2.11 -15.60 -13.16
N LEU A 214 -2.15 -16.86 -12.70
CA LEU A 214 -1.37 -17.96 -13.27
C LEU A 214 -1.83 -18.29 -14.69
N VAL A 215 -3.13 -18.34 -14.94
CA VAL A 215 -3.71 -18.52 -16.29
C VAL A 215 -3.25 -17.40 -17.23
N HIS A 216 -3.22 -16.14 -16.73
CA HIS A 216 -2.72 -15.02 -17.52
C HIS A 216 -1.28 -15.24 -18.01
N PHE A 217 -0.35 -15.62 -17.13
CA PHE A 217 1.05 -15.83 -17.50
C PHE A 217 1.31 -17.14 -18.25
N SER A 218 0.39 -18.10 -18.18
CA SER A 218 0.44 -19.36 -18.96
C SER A 218 -0.10 -19.18 -20.38
N SER A 219 -0.88 -18.12 -20.62
CA SER A 219 -1.50 -17.85 -21.92
C SER A 219 -0.47 -17.37 -22.95
N SER A 220 -0.58 -17.87 -24.19
CA SER A 220 0.23 -17.43 -25.33
C SER A 220 0.01 -15.97 -25.72
N GLY A 221 -1.13 -15.37 -25.33
CA GLY A 221 -1.46 -13.97 -25.58
C GLY A 221 -0.82 -12.98 -24.61
N SER A 222 -0.12 -13.43 -23.57
CA SER A 222 0.61 -12.56 -22.63
C SER A 222 1.94 -12.13 -23.20
N PHE A 223 2.29 -10.85 -22.99
CA PHE A 223 3.55 -10.31 -23.50
C PHE A 223 4.76 -10.92 -22.78
N ILE A 224 4.72 -11.06 -21.46
CA ILE A 224 5.64 -11.90 -20.68
C ILE A 224 4.88 -13.12 -20.19
N ARG A 225 5.51 -14.28 -20.22
CA ARG A 225 4.85 -15.55 -19.91
C ARG A 225 5.80 -16.54 -19.23
N PHE A 226 5.23 -17.55 -18.60
CA PHE A 226 6.00 -18.67 -18.10
C PHE A 226 6.61 -19.46 -19.28
N LYS A 227 7.92 -19.68 -19.18
CA LYS A 227 8.69 -20.50 -20.12
C LYS A 227 9.54 -21.50 -19.35
N ARG A 228 9.89 -22.61 -19.99
CA ARG A 228 10.87 -23.53 -19.42
C ARG A 228 12.21 -22.82 -19.22
N GLY A 229 12.81 -22.95 -18.03
CA GLY A 229 14.13 -22.38 -17.71
C GLY A 229 14.13 -21.01 -17.02
N ILE A 230 12.99 -20.30 -16.88
CA ILE A 230 12.96 -19.03 -16.12
C ILE A 230 12.95 -19.24 -14.60
N PHE A 231 12.58 -20.44 -14.14
CA PHE A 231 12.53 -20.77 -12.70
C PHE A 231 13.93 -21.12 -12.18
N ARG A 232 14.82 -20.12 -12.21
CA ARG A 232 16.17 -20.18 -11.65
C ARG A 232 16.42 -18.91 -10.85
N LEU A 233 16.79 -19.07 -9.57
CA LEU A 233 17.16 -17.93 -8.75
C LEU A 233 18.45 -17.32 -9.28
N GLN A 234 18.37 -16.06 -9.68
CA GLN A 234 19.51 -15.28 -10.13
C GLN A 234 19.82 -14.23 -9.06
N ALA A 235 20.95 -14.37 -8.36
CA ALA A 235 21.33 -13.48 -7.26
C ALA A 235 21.29 -12.00 -7.66
N SER A 236 21.67 -11.67 -8.90
CA SER A 236 21.63 -10.29 -9.42
C SER A 236 20.21 -9.76 -9.61
N VAL A 237 19.23 -10.63 -9.94
CA VAL A 237 17.81 -10.26 -10.07
C VAL A 237 17.20 -10.14 -8.69
N VAL A 238 17.42 -11.13 -7.84
CA VAL A 238 16.98 -11.16 -6.44
C VAL A 238 17.46 -9.91 -5.70
N GLY A 239 18.75 -9.59 -5.76
CA GLY A 239 19.31 -8.41 -5.10
C GLY A 239 18.66 -7.10 -5.59
N LYS A 240 18.32 -6.98 -6.88
CA LYS A 240 17.62 -5.81 -7.42
C LYS A 240 16.16 -5.74 -6.96
N ILE A 241 15.44 -6.87 -6.93
CA ILE A 241 14.06 -6.94 -6.40
C ILE A 241 14.04 -6.47 -4.95
N PHE A 242 14.90 -7.06 -4.10
CA PHE A 242 14.98 -6.68 -2.69
C PHE A 242 15.41 -5.22 -2.51
N SER A 243 16.42 -4.77 -3.22
CA SER A 243 16.90 -3.39 -3.13
C SER A 243 15.81 -2.37 -3.47
N ILE A 244 15.07 -2.58 -4.58
CA ILE A 244 13.99 -1.66 -4.99
C ILE A 244 12.80 -1.77 -4.06
N GLY A 245 12.41 -2.98 -3.66
CA GLY A 245 11.25 -3.22 -2.79
C GLY A 245 11.45 -2.82 -1.33
N MET A 246 12.71 -2.70 -0.87
CA MET A 246 13.05 -2.38 0.52
C MET A 246 12.40 -1.08 1.02
N ALA A 247 12.25 -0.08 0.16
CA ALA A 247 11.58 1.17 0.53
C ALA A 247 10.13 0.94 0.97
N SER A 248 9.37 0.12 0.24
CA SER A 248 7.99 -0.22 0.60
C SER A 248 7.92 -1.10 1.84
N PHE A 249 8.82 -2.07 1.97
CA PHE A 249 8.92 -2.92 3.16
C PHE A 249 9.13 -2.08 4.43
N LEU A 250 10.13 -1.22 4.42
CA LEU A 250 10.42 -0.35 5.56
C LEU A 250 9.28 0.63 5.85
N LEU A 251 8.61 1.13 4.81
CA LEU A 251 7.45 2.01 4.98
C LEU A 251 6.33 1.33 5.76
N HIS A 252 6.01 0.06 5.46
CA HIS A 252 5.00 -0.70 6.20
C HIS A 252 5.38 -0.93 7.66
N LEU A 253 6.66 -1.27 7.92
CA LEU A 253 7.15 -1.44 9.29
C LEU A 253 7.10 -0.14 10.09
N CYS A 254 7.55 0.96 9.49
CA CYS A 254 7.53 2.28 10.12
C CYS A 254 6.10 2.76 10.40
N ALA A 255 5.15 2.50 9.48
CA ALA A 255 3.75 2.86 9.69
C ALA A 255 3.17 2.18 10.93
N SER A 256 3.48 0.91 11.17
CA SER A 256 3.05 0.20 12.37
C SER A 256 3.67 0.79 13.65
N ALA A 257 4.97 1.12 13.62
CA ALA A 257 5.64 1.77 14.75
C ALA A 257 5.04 3.15 15.06
N VAL A 258 4.76 3.95 14.04
CA VAL A 258 4.14 5.28 14.20
C VAL A 258 2.77 5.18 14.87
N VAL A 259 1.92 4.23 14.44
CA VAL A 259 0.59 4.04 15.06
C VAL A 259 0.71 3.72 16.56
N ILE A 260 1.66 2.88 16.94
CA ILE A 260 1.91 2.53 18.35
C ILE A 260 2.32 3.78 19.14
N VAL A 261 3.28 4.56 18.63
CA VAL A 261 3.78 5.77 19.31
C VAL A 261 2.67 6.83 19.42
N VAL A 262 1.92 7.06 18.35
CA VAL A 262 0.79 8.02 18.35
C VAL A 262 -0.26 7.62 19.37
N ASN A 263 -0.70 6.36 19.38
CA ASN A 263 -1.72 5.89 20.32
C ASN A 263 -1.24 5.98 21.77
N LYS A 264 0.05 5.66 22.05
CA LYS A 264 0.63 5.81 23.37
C LYS A 264 0.63 7.27 23.81
N SER A 265 1.10 8.18 22.96
CA SER A 265 1.13 9.62 23.25
C SER A 265 -0.28 10.20 23.45
N LEU A 266 -1.25 9.81 22.61
CA LEU A 266 -2.63 10.27 22.75
C LEU A 266 -3.29 9.76 24.03
N ARG A 267 -3.02 8.52 24.43
CA ARG A 267 -3.53 7.95 25.67
C ARG A 267 -3.01 8.71 26.89
N GLU A 268 -1.72 9.06 26.87
CA GLU A 268 -1.06 9.75 27.99
C GLU A 268 -1.52 11.22 28.14
N TYR A 269 -1.66 11.94 27.01
CA TYR A 269 -1.90 13.39 27.02
C TYR A 269 -3.34 13.80 26.68
N GLY A 270 -4.18 12.92 26.14
CA GLY A 270 -5.54 13.26 25.70
C GLY A 270 -6.61 12.23 26.04
N GLY A 271 -6.22 11.08 26.58
CA GLY A 271 -7.15 10.02 26.95
C GLY A 271 -7.89 9.40 25.75
N ASP A 272 -8.98 8.67 26.06
CA ASP A 272 -9.73 7.90 25.06
C ASP A 272 -10.42 8.78 24.01
N VAL A 273 -10.83 10.00 24.39
CA VAL A 273 -11.42 10.98 23.46
C VAL A 273 -10.45 11.36 22.34
N ALA A 274 -9.18 11.60 22.69
CA ALA A 274 -8.17 11.96 21.70
C ALA A 274 -7.82 10.78 20.77
N ILE A 275 -7.81 9.55 21.29
CA ILE A 275 -7.62 8.34 20.48
C ILE A 275 -8.78 8.18 19.48
N GLY A 276 -10.03 8.37 19.94
CA GLY A 276 -11.20 8.34 19.07
C GLY A 276 -11.15 9.43 18.00
N ALA A 277 -10.80 10.65 18.37
CA ALA A 277 -10.62 11.77 17.45
C ALA A 277 -9.52 11.48 16.40
N TYR A 278 -8.38 10.91 16.81
CA TYR A 278 -7.35 10.46 15.87
C TYR A 278 -7.85 9.40 14.89
N GLY A 279 -8.67 8.46 15.36
CA GLY A 279 -9.31 7.46 14.51
C GLY A 279 -10.13 8.09 13.38
N ILE A 280 -10.85 9.20 13.65
CA ILE A 280 -11.59 9.95 12.64
C ILE A 280 -10.62 10.62 11.64
N ILE A 281 -9.61 11.36 12.18
CA ILE A 281 -8.61 12.05 11.35
C ILE A 281 -7.88 11.06 10.42
N TYR A 282 -7.47 9.91 10.95
CA TYR A 282 -6.79 8.87 10.21
C TYR A 282 -7.64 8.30 9.08
N ARG A 283 -8.93 8.02 9.33
CA ARG A 283 -9.85 7.52 8.30
C ARG A 283 -10.04 8.53 7.17
N VAL A 284 -10.22 9.80 7.50
CA VAL A 284 -10.34 10.88 6.52
C VAL A 284 -9.06 10.99 5.68
N ALA A 285 -7.89 11.04 6.32
CA ALA A 285 -6.61 11.11 5.62
C ALA A 285 -6.39 9.87 4.71
N MET A 286 -6.69 8.67 5.21
CA MET A 286 -6.52 7.41 4.48
C MET A 286 -7.35 7.36 3.19
N LEU A 287 -8.55 7.92 3.17
CA LEU A 287 -9.39 7.97 1.98
C LEU A 287 -8.67 8.68 0.82
N PHE A 288 -8.06 9.83 1.07
CA PHE A 288 -7.29 10.58 0.07
C PHE A 288 -5.97 9.89 -0.27
N LEU A 289 -5.29 9.31 0.73
CA LEU A 289 -4.03 8.60 0.53
C LEU A 289 -4.20 7.33 -0.32
N MET A 290 -5.34 6.65 -0.26
CA MET A 290 -5.66 5.52 -1.12
C MET A 290 -5.76 5.94 -2.60
N ILE A 291 -6.36 7.10 -2.88
CA ILE A 291 -6.42 7.66 -4.23
C ILE A 291 -4.99 7.99 -4.72
N VAL A 292 -4.17 8.64 -3.90
CA VAL A 292 -2.76 8.94 -4.23
C VAL A 292 -1.96 7.65 -4.44
N SER A 293 -2.20 6.62 -3.65
CA SER A 293 -1.56 5.31 -3.83
C SER A 293 -1.95 4.66 -5.15
N GLY A 294 -3.21 4.72 -5.54
CA GLY A 294 -3.68 4.26 -6.85
C GLY A 294 -3.05 5.05 -8.01
N LEU A 295 -2.91 6.38 -7.87
CA LEU A 295 -2.17 7.20 -8.84
C LEU A 295 -0.71 6.76 -8.97
N ASN A 296 -0.02 6.49 -7.86
CA ASN A 296 1.36 6.01 -7.85
C ASN A 296 1.50 4.64 -8.51
N GLN A 297 0.59 3.73 -8.21
CA GLN A 297 0.57 2.41 -8.86
C GLN A 297 0.35 2.53 -10.38
N GLY A 298 -0.47 3.49 -10.82
CA GLY A 298 -0.66 3.81 -12.24
C GLY A 298 0.56 4.45 -12.88
N MET A 299 1.29 5.27 -12.16
CA MET A 299 2.52 5.93 -12.62
C MET A 299 3.67 4.93 -12.83
N GLN A 300 3.77 3.91 -11.98
CA GLN A 300 4.89 2.96 -11.92
C GLN A 300 5.29 2.36 -13.27
N PRO A 301 4.41 1.67 -14.02
CA PRO A 301 4.79 1.05 -15.28
C PRO A 301 5.18 2.07 -16.35
N ILE A 302 4.56 3.25 -16.34
CA ILE A 302 4.84 4.30 -17.33
C ILE A 302 6.23 4.90 -17.07
N VAL A 303 6.54 5.22 -15.83
CA VAL A 303 7.86 5.76 -15.43
C VAL A 303 8.94 4.71 -15.65
N GLY A 304 8.76 3.47 -15.15
CA GLY A 304 9.74 2.40 -15.25
C GLY A 304 10.10 2.08 -16.70
N TYR A 305 9.09 1.94 -17.57
CA TYR A 305 9.29 1.69 -18.99
C TYR A 305 10.07 2.82 -19.68
N ASN A 306 9.59 4.07 -19.55
CA ASN A 306 10.23 5.22 -20.23
C ASN A 306 11.63 5.50 -19.67
N TYR A 307 11.88 5.22 -18.38
CA TYR A 307 13.22 5.30 -17.79
C TYR A 307 14.14 4.23 -18.38
N GLY A 308 13.67 2.99 -18.50
CA GLY A 308 14.40 1.90 -19.16
C GLY A 308 14.74 2.21 -20.62
N ALA A 309 13.81 2.84 -21.35
CA ALA A 309 13.96 3.30 -22.72
C ALA A 309 14.75 4.60 -22.87
N ARG A 310 15.29 5.16 -21.78
CA ARG A 310 16.04 6.44 -21.74
C ARG A 310 15.25 7.67 -22.24
N ARG A 311 13.90 7.62 -22.25
CA ARG A 311 13.01 8.71 -22.65
C ARG A 311 12.70 9.62 -21.46
N TYR A 312 13.71 10.37 -21.00
CA TYR A 312 13.63 11.16 -19.77
C TYR A 312 12.62 12.31 -19.83
N ASP A 313 12.38 12.89 -20.99
CA ASP A 313 11.33 13.88 -21.24
C ASP A 313 9.93 13.32 -20.90
N ARG A 314 9.64 12.08 -21.32
CA ARG A 314 8.39 11.40 -20.98
C ARG A 314 8.31 11.06 -19.50
N VAL A 315 9.42 10.61 -18.89
CA VAL A 315 9.52 10.35 -17.44
C VAL A 315 9.15 11.61 -16.65
N LEU A 316 9.72 12.77 -17.01
CA LEU A 316 9.42 14.04 -16.34
C LEU A 316 7.97 14.48 -16.54
N LYS A 317 7.42 14.27 -17.75
CA LYS A 317 6.02 14.60 -18.04
C LYS A 317 5.04 13.76 -17.22
N VAL A 318 5.29 12.44 -17.10
CA VAL A 318 4.48 11.57 -16.24
C VAL A 318 4.56 12.03 -14.79
N LEU A 319 5.77 12.24 -14.27
CA LEU A 319 5.99 12.70 -12.91
C LEU A 319 5.22 13.99 -12.62
N ARG A 320 5.37 15.01 -13.50
CA ARG A 320 4.67 16.29 -13.33
C ARG A 320 3.15 16.11 -13.29
N GLN A 321 2.58 15.33 -14.21
CA GLN A 321 1.14 15.10 -14.25
C GLN A 321 0.65 14.36 -13.00
N THR A 322 1.38 13.32 -12.55
CA THR A 322 1.03 12.57 -11.34
C THR A 322 1.12 13.45 -10.10
N VAL A 323 2.15 14.31 -9.99
CA VAL A 323 2.29 15.28 -8.88
C VAL A 323 1.11 16.22 -8.87
N VAL A 324 0.75 16.82 -10.01
CA VAL A 324 -0.41 17.74 -10.11
C VAL A 324 -1.69 17.04 -9.66
N CYS A 325 -1.97 15.84 -10.18
CA CYS A 325 -3.16 15.08 -9.77
C CYS A 325 -3.15 14.76 -8.25
N ALA A 326 -2.02 14.33 -7.72
CA ALA A 326 -1.90 14.00 -6.31
C ALA A 326 -2.08 15.23 -5.40
N VAL A 327 -1.48 16.36 -5.79
CA VAL A 327 -1.65 17.66 -5.09
C VAL A 327 -3.11 18.11 -5.15
N CYS A 328 -3.81 17.98 -6.29
CA CYS A 328 -5.24 18.29 -6.38
C CYS A 328 -6.06 17.42 -5.42
N VAL A 329 -5.80 16.11 -5.36
CA VAL A 329 -6.50 15.19 -4.45
C VAL A 329 -6.25 15.56 -3.00
N THR A 330 -5.00 15.78 -2.62
CA THR A 330 -4.66 16.13 -1.23
C THR A 330 -5.11 17.55 -0.86
N THR A 331 -5.15 18.49 -1.81
CA THR A 331 -5.74 19.82 -1.60
C THR A 331 -7.25 19.75 -1.37
N THR A 332 -7.95 18.83 -2.02
CA THR A 332 -9.39 18.61 -1.71
C THR A 332 -9.56 18.13 -0.26
N GLY A 333 -8.70 17.20 0.21
CA GLY A 333 -8.71 16.77 1.61
C GLY A 333 -8.38 17.91 2.59
N PHE A 334 -7.41 18.75 2.24
CA PHE A 334 -7.09 19.98 2.99
C PHE A 334 -8.30 20.92 3.09
N LEU A 335 -8.94 21.24 1.96
CA LEU A 335 -10.10 22.13 1.96
C LEU A 335 -11.26 21.59 2.78
N LEU A 336 -11.55 20.30 2.71
CA LEU A 336 -12.57 19.68 3.54
C LEU A 336 -12.22 19.75 5.02
N GLY A 337 -10.98 19.49 5.40
CA GLY A 337 -10.51 19.58 6.78
C GLY A 337 -10.44 21.01 7.34
N GLN A 338 -10.24 22.02 6.48
CA GLN A 338 -10.20 23.43 6.91
C GLN A 338 -11.58 24.08 6.95
N LEU A 339 -12.40 23.85 5.92
CA LEU A 339 -13.70 24.52 5.77
C LEU A 339 -14.82 23.83 6.52
N PHE A 340 -14.80 22.50 6.57
CA PHE A 340 -15.89 21.68 7.11
C PHE A 340 -15.43 20.65 8.15
N PRO A 341 -14.48 20.97 9.08
CA PRO A 341 -13.91 19.94 9.96
C PRO A 341 -14.93 19.32 10.91
N ARG A 342 -15.87 20.12 11.44
CA ARG A 342 -16.92 19.64 12.33
C ARG A 342 -17.92 18.74 11.60
N GLN A 343 -18.35 19.14 10.41
CA GLN A 343 -19.27 18.33 9.57
C GLN A 343 -18.62 17.00 9.17
N VAL A 344 -17.33 17.01 8.83
CA VAL A 344 -16.58 15.79 8.55
C VAL A 344 -16.49 14.89 9.78
N ALA A 345 -16.25 15.44 10.97
CA ALA A 345 -16.22 14.65 12.20
C ALA A 345 -17.60 14.05 12.53
N MET A 346 -18.68 14.80 12.32
CA MET A 346 -20.07 14.37 12.52
C MET A 346 -20.53 13.25 11.58
N LEU A 347 -19.83 12.98 10.48
CA LEU A 347 -20.08 11.78 9.67
C LEU A 347 -19.73 10.46 10.38
N PHE A 348 -18.94 10.52 11.45
CA PHE A 348 -18.44 9.35 12.18
C PHE A 348 -19.03 9.22 13.58
N VAL A 349 -19.51 10.32 14.17
CA VAL A 349 -20.04 10.38 15.54
C VAL A 349 -21.25 11.29 15.57
N ASP A 350 -22.35 10.80 16.16
CA ASP A 350 -23.55 11.62 16.32
C ASP A 350 -23.39 12.54 17.53
N ALA A 351 -23.63 13.83 17.35
CA ALA A 351 -23.61 14.82 18.44
C ALA A 351 -24.72 14.57 19.48
N ALA A 352 -25.79 13.86 19.10
CA ALA A 352 -26.85 13.48 20.00
C ALA A 352 -26.48 12.44 21.07
N ASP A 353 -25.32 11.74 20.88
CA ASP A 353 -24.82 10.73 21.82
C ASP A 353 -24.23 11.30 23.11
N GLY A 354 -24.37 12.60 23.33
CA GLY A 354 -24.07 13.27 24.60
C GLY A 354 -22.73 14.03 24.64
N ALA A 355 -22.36 14.52 25.82
CA ALA A 355 -21.21 15.41 26.02
C ALA A 355 -19.85 14.80 25.62
N ALA A 356 -19.68 13.48 25.71
CA ALA A 356 -18.47 12.80 25.30
C ALA A 356 -18.31 12.79 23.76
N ALA A 357 -19.41 12.58 23.03
CA ALA A 357 -19.44 12.65 21.57
C ALA A 357 -19.12 14.05 21.07
N GLU A 358 -19.69 15.09 21.69
CA GLU A 358 -19.41 16.48 21.34
C GLU A 358 -17.94 16.85 21.57
N ARG A 359 -17.35 16.39 22.68
CA ARG A 359 -15.92 16.57 22.95
C ARG A 359 -15.05 15.87 21.88
N MET A 360 -15.44 14.66 21.48
CA MET A 360 -14.72 13.93 20.43
C MET A 360 -14.81 14.66 19.09
N ILE A 361 -16.00 15.18 18.71
CA ILE A 361 -16.21 15.97 17.49
C ILE A 361 -15.36 17.23 17.50
N SER A 362 -15.32 17.98 18.61
CA SER A 362 -14.52 19.20 18.72
C SER A 362 -13.02 18.91 18.63
N THR A 363 -12.54 17.89 19.35
CA THR A 363 -11.14 17.44 19.29
C THR A 363 -10.73 16.95 17.91
N ALA A 364 -11.63 16.20 17.24
CA ALA A 364 -11.39 15.73 15.87
C ALA A 364 -11.39 16.90 14.87
N ALA A 365 -12.25 17.89 15.04
CA ALA A 365 -12.29 19.07 14.18
C ALA A 365 -11.02 19.94 14.32
N GLU A 366 -10.52 20.11 15.54
CA GLU A 366 -9.23 20.77 15.78
C GLU A 366 -8.07 19.99 15.16
N GLY A 367 -8.01 18.69 15.44
CA GLY A 367 -6.98 17.80 14.87
C GLY A 367 -7.01 17.75 13.35
N LEU A 368 -8.19 17.72 12.71
CA LEU A 368 -8.33 17.78 11.24
C LEU A 368 -7.72 19.07 10.67
N ARG A 369 -7.98 20.22 11.28
CA ARG A 369 -7.39 21.50 10.85
C ARG A 369 -5.87 21.49 10.92
N ILE A 370 -5.32 20.99 12.02
CA ILE A 370 -3.86 21.00 12.25
C ILE A 370 -3.18 19.94 11.37
N VAL A 371 -3.62 18.70 11.42
CA VAL A 371 -2.98 17.58 10.72
C VAL A 371 -3.05 17.74 9.20
N LEU A 372 -4.18 18.23 8.67
CA LEU A 372 -4.35 18.42 7.24
C LEU A 372 -3.83 19.77 6.71
N CYS A 373 -3.27 20.68 7.54
CA CYS A 373 -2.84 22.01 7.08
C CYS A 373 -1.76 21.96 5.98
N VAL A 374 -0.87 20.97 6.03
CA VAL A 374 0.17 20.75 4.99
C VAL A 374 -0.16 19.62 4.02
N PHE A 375 -1.38 19.09 4.06
CA PHE A 375 -1.78 17.94 3.26
C PHE A 375 -1.56 18.13 1.75
N PRO A 376 -1.70 19.32 1.15
CA PRO A 376 -1.39 19.56 -0.26
C PRO A 376 0.02 19.11 -0.65
N ILE A 377 1.02 19.33 0.21
CA ILE A 377 2.41 18.96 -0.09
C ILE A 377 2.71 17.48 0.20
N VAL A 378 1.87 16.79 0.99
CA VAL A 378 2.02 15.36 1.25
C VAL A 378 1.86 14.55 -0.04
N GLY A 379 0.91 14.92 -0.91
CA GLY A 379 0.74 14.31 -2.24
C GLY A 379 2.01 14.38 -3.08
N PHE A 380 2.67 15.53 -3.11
CA PHE A 380 3.97 15.70 -3.77
C PHE A 380 5.06 14.81 -3.18
N GLN A 381 5.18 14.76 -1.86
CA GLN A 381 6.20 13.97 -1.16
C GLN A 381 6.05 12.48 -1.45
N ILE A 382 4.83 11.94 -1.38
CA ILE A 382 4.55 10.51 -1.63
C ILE A 382 4.86 10.14 -3.08
N VAL A 383 4.43 10.95 -4.06
CA VAL A 383 4.72 10.73 -5.48
C VAL A 383 6.22 10.76 -5.73
N THR A 384 6.94 11.69 -5.12
CA THR A 384 8.40 11.84 -5.29
C THR A 384 9.16 10.65 -4.70
N SER A 385 8.78 10.17 -3.52
CA SER A 385 9.40 8.99 -2.89
C SER A 385 9.21 7.74 -3.77
N ASN A 386 7.98 7.47 -4.22
CA ASN A 386 7.67 6.35 -5.10
C ASN A 386 8.35 6.48 -6.47
N PHE A 387 8.46 7.69 -7.00
CA PHE A 387 9.18 7.95 -8.25
C PHE A 387 10.63 7.46 -8.20
N PHE A 388 11.38 7.75 -7.11
CA PHE A 388 12.74 7.24 -6.96
C PHE A 388 12.80 5.73 -6.92
N GLN A 389 11.82 5.07 -6.32
CA GLN A 389 11.70 3.62 -6.31
C GLN A 389 11.49 3.07 -7.73
N TYR A 390 10.61 3.68 -8.51
CA TYR A 390 10.24 3.22 -9.86
C TYR A 390 11.34 3.43 -10.91
N ILE A 391 12.24 4.38 -10.71
CA ILE A 391 13.44 4.55 -11.55
C ILE A 391 14.64 3.72 -11.05
N GLY A 392 14.41 2.79 -10.11
CA GLY A 392 15.47 1.92 -9.59
C GLY A 392 16.55 2.64 -8.79
N LYS A 393 16.18 3.67 -8.00
CA LYS A 393 17.07 4.39 -7.07
C LYS A 393 16.67 4.15 -5.62
N PRO A 394 16.86 2.92 -5.11
CA PRO A 394 16.35 2.49 -3.81
C PRO A 394 16.87 3.34 -2.65
N HIS A 395 18.14 3.69 -2.61
CA HIS A 395 18.70 4.49 -1.52
C HIS A 395 17.98 5.83 -1.32
N LYS A 396 17.61 6.51 -2.42
CA LYS A 396 16.84 7.77 -2.32
C LYS A 396 15.41 7.53 -1.88
N ALA A 397 14.77 6.46 -2.36
CA ALA A 397 13.42 6.09 -1.96
C ALA A 397 13.36 5.70 -0.48
N ILE A 398 14.29 4.85 -0.01
CA ILE A 398 14.43 4.45 1.39
C ILE A 398 14.66 5.67 2.27
N PHE A 399 15.61 6.53 1.89
CA PHE A 399 15.92 7.74 2.65
C PHE A 399 14.68 8.62 2.83
N LEU A 400 13.95 8.94 1.75
CA LEU A 400 12.74 9.76 1.83
C LEU A 400 11.62 9.11 2.66
N SER A 401 11.45 7.79 2.53
CA SER A 401 10.42 7.06 3.28
C SER A 401 10.72 7.01 4.78
N LEU A 402 11.98 6.72 5.14
CA LEU A 402 12.41 6.65 6.54
C LEU A 402 12.49 8.02 7.20
N THR A 403 12.96 9.03 6.46
CA THR A 403 13.10 10.39 6.98
C THR A 403 11.79 10.94 7.50
N ARG A 404 10.70 10.76 6.75
CA ARG A 404 9.38 11.23 7.17
C ARG A 404 8.91 10.59 8.48
N GLN A 405 8.99 9.27 8.58
CA GLN A 405 8.38 8.53 9.69
C GLN A 405 9.32 8.35 10.87
N MET A 406 10.56 7.91 10.64
CA MET A 406 11.50 7.57 11.70
C MET A 406 12.34 8.75 12.14
N LEU A 407 12.83 9.60 11.21
CA LEU A 407 13.74 10.67 11.55
C LEU A 407 13.02 11.95 12.00
N PHE A 408 11.81 12.20 11.53
CA PHE A 408 11.05 13.38 11.93
C PHE A 408 9.85 13.04 12.80
N LEU A 409 8.92 12.20 12.34
CA LEU A 409 7.65 12.02 13.04
C LEU A 409 7.82 11.39 14.41
N ILE A 410 8.56 10.27 14.53
CA ILE A 410 8.74 9.61 15.83
C ILE A 410 9.45 10.51 16.86
N PRO A 411 10.60 11.17 16.54
CA PRO A 411 11.21 12.11 17.49
C PRO A 411 10.29 13.27 17.89
N LEU A 412 9.55 13.84 16.95
CA LEU A 412 8.60 14.91 17.26
C LEU A 412 7.47 14.43 18.17
N LEU A 413 6.97 13.23 17.98
CA LEU A 413 5.96 12.58 18.85
C LEU A 413 6.49 12.26 20.25
N LEU A 414 7.80 12.19 20.44
CA LEU A 414 8.41 12.00 21.76
C LEU A 414 8.74 13.34 22.44
N VAL A 415 9.02 14.40 21.67
CA VAL A 415 9.47 15.70 22.19
C VAL A 415 8.33 16.69 22.38
N LEU A 416 7.39 16.80 21.43
CA LEU A 416 6.35 17.83 21.48
C LEU A 416 5.22 17.55 22.47
N PRO A 417 4.69 16.32 22.62
CA PRO A 417 3.57 16.05 23.52
C PRO A 417 3.86 16.34 25.00
N PRO A 418 5.05 16.11 25.56
CA PRO A 418 5.38 16.50 26.94
C PRO A 418 5.22 17.99 27.21
N HIS A 419 5.38 18.86 26.20
CA HIS A 419 5.31 20.29 26.33
C HIS A 419 3.96 20.89 25.91
N LEU A 420 3.29 20.27 24.94
CA LEU A 420 2.09 20.80 24.29
C LEU A 420 0.86 19.91 24.44
N GLY A 421 0.97 18.78 25.15
CA GLY A 421 -0.12 17.82 25.31
C GLY A 421 -0.58 17.24 23.95
N THR A 422 -1.87 17.08 23.78
CA THR A 422 -2.51 16.59 22.52
C THR A 422 -2.18 17.46 21.32
N LEU A 423 -2.04 18.77 21.50
CA LEU A 423 -1.64 19.69 20.42
C LEU A 423 -0.25 19.32 19.88
N GLY A 424 0.67 18.88 20.74
CA GLY A 424 1.99 18.39 20.34
C GLY A 424 1.92 17.17 19.42
N VAL A 425 0.95 16.26 19.66
CA VAL A 425 0.73 15.11 18.78
C VAL A 425 0.23 15.57 17.41
N TRP A 426 -0.77 16.48 17.39
CA TRP A 426 -1.30 17.00 16.12
C TRP A 426 -0.26 17.77 15.31
N MET A 427 0.56 18.58 15.95
CA MET A 427 1.61 19.38 15.30
C MET A 427 2.79 18.54 14.80
N SER A 428 3.06 17.39 15.41
CA SER A 428 4.15 16.51 14.98
C SER A 428 3.99 16.04 13.52
N MET A 429 2.75 15.80 13.09
CA MET A 429 2.48 15.30 11.74
C MET A 429 2.78 16.34 10.65
N PRO A 430 2.22 17.55 10.66
CA PRO A 430 2.50 18.56 9.64
C PRO A 430 3.96 19.03 9.63
N ILE A 431 4.64 19.09 10.77
CA ILE A 431 6.07 19.43 10.83
C ILE A 431 6.91 18.35 10.14
N ALA A 432 6.64 17.08 10.44
CA ALA A 432 7.33 15.95 9.80
C ALA A 432 7.06 15.91 8.28
N ASP A 433 5.81 16.12 7.87
CA ASP A 433 5.42 16.12 6.45
C ASP A 433 6.03 17.30 5.69
N GLY A 434 6.07 18.49 6.30
CA GLY A 434 6.67 19.69 5.72
C GLY A 434 8.18 19.54 5.50
N THR A 435 8.90 19.07 6.53
CA THR A 435 10.35 18.84 6.44
C THR A 435 10.70 17.73 5.45
N ALA A 436 9.96 16.63 5.45
CA ALA A 436 10.16 15.56 4.48
C ALA A 436 9.87 16.00 3.04
N SER A 437 8.86 16.87 2.85
CA SER A 437 8.52 17.42 1.52
C SER A 437 9.60 18.35 1.00
N LEU A 438 10.23 19.13 1.86
CA LEU A 438 11.37 19.99 1.50
C LEU A 438 12.56 19.13 1.01
N LEU A 439 12.91 18.08 1.75
CA LEU A 439 13.96 17.16 1.33
C LEU A 439 13.64 16.45 0.03
N ALA A 440 12.37 16.04 -0.16
CA ALA A 440 11.90 15.45 -1.42
C ALA A 440 12.06 16.42 -2.59
N ALA A 441 11.72 17.70 -2.39
CA ALA A 441 11.88 18.75 -3.40
C ALA A 441 13.36 18.94 -3.80
N VAL A 442 14.27 19.01 -2.81
CA VAL A 442 15.71 19.15 -3.05
C VAL A 442 16.25 17.95 -3.85
N LEU A 443 15.96 16.71 -3.42
CA LEU A 443 16.43 15.52 -4.12
C LEU A 443 15.84 15.41 -5.53
N LEU A 444 14.58 15.79 -5.71
CA LEU A 444 13.93 15.79 -7.00
C LEU A 444 14.54 16.84 -7.92
N PHE A 445 14.81 18.06 -7.42
CA PHE A 445 15.46 19.11 -8.20
C PHE A 445 16.79 18.64 -8.78
N TYR A 446 17.68 18.05 -7.97
CA TYR A 446 18.94 17.48 -8.44
C TYR A 446 18.73 16.35 -9.47
N GLN A 447 17.70 15.53 -9.29
CA GLN A 447 17.41 14.45 -10.23
C GLN A 447 16.88 14.96 -11.57
N VAL A 448 15.99 15.95 -11.56
CA VAL A 448 15.44 16.59 -12.77
C VAL A 448 16.57 17.29 -13.55
N ARG A 449 17.44 18.02 -12.85
CA ARG A 449 18.63 18.64 -13.46
C ARG A 449 19.51 17.61 -14.16
N LYS A 450 19.75 16.45 -13.50
CA LYS A 450 20.54 15.35 -14.08
C LYS A 450 19.88 14.76 -15.33
N PHE A 451 18.54 14.73 -15.43
CA PHE A 451 17.86 14.23 -16.62
C PHE A 451 17.91 15.24 -17.78
N ARG A 452 17.82 16.53 -17.49
CA ARG A 452 17.91 17.59 -18.51
C ARG A 452 19.30 17.70 -19.15
N HIS A 453 20.35 17.40 -18.41
CA HIS A 453 21.75 17.45 -18.90
C HIS A 453 22.24 16.14 -19.55
N ARG A 454 21.41 15.08 -19.61
CA ARG A 454 21.77 13.88 -20.37
C ARG A 454 21.33 14.07 -21.82
N PRO A 455 22.28 13.97 -22.80
CA PRO A 455 21.94 14.06 -24.21
C PRO A 455 20.89 13.00 -24.55
N HIS A 456 19.93 13.36 -25.40
CA HIS A 456 19.00 12.42 -26.01
C HIS A 456 19.87 11.36 -26.72
N ALA A 457 19.82 10.10 -26.24
CA ALA A 457 20.36 9.02 -27.03
C ALA A 457 19.61 9.03 -28.37
N GLU A 458 20.36 9.22 -29.43
CA GLU A 458 19.87 9.26 -30.80
C GLU A 458 18.81 8.19 -31.02
N ARG A 459 17.78 8.58 -31.73
CA ARG A 459 16.73 7.71 -32.23
C ARG A 459 17.36 6.68 -33.17
N SER A 460 17.73 5.55 -32.65
CA SER A 460 17.94 4.37 -33.47
C SER A 460 16.84 3.37 -33.16
N ILE A 461 15.87 3.39 -34.09
CA ILE A 461 14.87 2.40 -34.53
C ILE A 461 13.85 1.95 -33.49
#